data_8694f18be3360f6d68d799fd468eb5fd
#
_entry.id   8694f18be3360f6d68d799fd468eb5fd
#
_cell.length_a   1.000
_cell.length_b   1.000
_cell.length_c   1.000
_cell.angle_alpha   90.00
_cell.angle_beta   90.00
_cell.angle_gamma   90.00
#
_symmetry.space_group_name_H-M   'P 1'
#
loop_
_entity.id
_entity.type
_entity.pdbx_description
1 polymer ?
#
loop_
_entity_poly.entity_id
_entity_poly.type
_entity_poly.pdbx_seq_one_letter_code
_entity_poly.pdbx_strand_id
1 'polypeptide(L)'
;MVDGVVNISLGMIEADAYLKFMRDRCRLNTMLSYGYDLQVFLNSIQKPVLEITPLDILAFIESQQSAYNRQGRTNGLSIKGPGLSNRTIKRRLAAVSGFYEYLSVYNNLQLKTSPVPRGLVRIKTSWGNWYGRPATTPLIRAPETLPRPLDPEEISPFINSMRSHRDKAMVLLMLLAGLRKSEVLKLALEDIDFGQRTLIVREGKGGHRRVVAISDTDLQELISYMNKERPASKSDRVFLVMKGRNKGLPMTVGALDTIIEYHREKANTPGIQCHRLRHTCFTRLRQGGMSLEALQAQAGHRSITTTRIYLHLCPRELQQEYLRVSESLFSPLKTGGRSAND
;
A
#
# COMPACT_ATOMS: atom_id res chain seq x y z
N MET A 1 24.24 12.18 -7.60
CA MET A 1 23.45 11.92 -8.83
C MET A 1 24.35 12.32 -9.98
N VAL A 2 24.77 11.35 -10.75
CA VAL A 2 25.46 11.57 -12.02
C VAL A 2 24.41 11.16 -13.07
N ASP A 3 24.10 12.05 -14.00
CA ASP A 3 23.13 11.85 -15.10
C ASP A 3 21.69 11.48 -14.73
N GLY A 4 21.17 11.96 -13.59
CA GLY A 4 19.79 11.67 -13.17
C GLY A 4 19.55 10.22 -12.67
N VAL A 5 20.58 9.39 -12.65
CA VAL A 5 20.51 7.98 -12.21
C VAL A 5 20.87 7.90 -10.73
N VAL A 6 19.96 7.34 -9.94
CA VAL A 6 20.23 7.04 -8.53
C VAL A 6 21.05 5.76 -8.44
N ASN A 7 22.32 5.88 -8.11
CA ASN A 7 23.18 4.74 -7.79
C ASN A 7 23.29 4.60 -6.27
N ILE A 8 23.02 3.41 -5.77
CA ILE A 8 23.27 3.01 -4.38
C ILE A 8 24.46 2.07 -4.41
N SER A 9 25.44 2.33 -3.58
CA SER A 9 26.52 1.41 -3.30
C SER A 9 26.51 1.06 -1.81
N LEU A 10 26.62 -0.22 -1.53
CA LEU A 10 26.77 -0.76 -0.18
C LEU A 10 28.24 -1.05 0.15
N GLY A 11 29.16 -0.78 -0.81
CA GLY A 11 30.60 -1.02 -0.67
C GLY A 11 31.00 -2.50 -0.78
N MET A 12 30.08 -3.35 -1.27
CA MET A 12 30.32 -4.77 -1.51
C MET A 12 29.96 -5.09 -2.97
N ILE A 13 30.91 -5.67 -3.69
CA ILE A 13 30.80 -5.90 -5.16
C ILE A 13 29.52 -6.70 -5.50
N GLU A 14 29.23 -7.76 -4.77
CA GLU A 14 28.10 -8.65 -5.01
C GLU A 14 26.76 -7.93 -4.74
N ALA A 15 26.68 -7.17 -3.65
CA ALA A 15 25.48 -6.43 -3.30
C ALA A 15 25.22 -5.28 -4.29
N ASP A 16 26.27 -4.57 -4.69
CA ASP A 16 26.18 -3.48 -5.68
C ASP A 16 25.78 -4.01 -7.07
N ALA A 17 26.30 -5.17 -7.47
CA ALA A 17 25.89 -5.86 -8.70
C ALA A 17 24.41 -6.27 -8.66
N TYR A 18 23.95 -6.80 -7.53
CA TYR A 18 22.53 -7.12 -7.33
C TYR A 18 21.63 -5.87 -7.39
N LEU A 19 22.02 -4.78 -6.75
CA LEU A 19 21.22 -3.54 -6.79
C LEU A 19 21.19 -2.94 -8.21
N LYS A 20 22.28 -3.04 -8.96
CA LYS A 20 22.31 -2.68 -10.39
C LYS A 20 21.36 -3.55 -11.20
N PHE A 21 21.35 -4.87 -10.99
CA PHE A 21 20.42 -5.80 -11.61
C PHE A 21 18.96 -5.47 -11.28
N MET A 22 18.67 -5.13 -10.02
CA MET A 22 17.34 -4.74 -9.55
C MET A 22 16.87 -3.41 -10.17
N ARG A 23 17.77 -2.46 -10.38
CA ARG A 23 17.45 -1.15 -10.96
C ARG A 23 16.72 -1.27 -12.30
N ASP A 24 17.13 -2.20 -13.13
CA ASP A 24 16.60 -2.36 -14.49
C ASP A 24 15.29 -3.18 -14.52
N ARG A 25 14.92 -3.82 -13.39
CA ARG A 25 13.78 -4.76 -13.29
C ARG A 25 12.70 -4.35 -12.33
N CYS A 26 12.99 -3.43 -11.41
CA CYS A 26 12.00 -3.00 -10.44
C CYS A 26 11.94 -1.47 -10.31
N ARG A 27 10.90 -0.99 -9.63
CA ARG A 27 10.76 0.45 -9.35
C ARG A 27 11.86 0.91 -8.41
N LEU A 28 12.32 2.15 -8.58
CA LEU A 28 13.34 2.79 -7.75
C LEU A 28 13.09 2.59 -6.25
N ASN A 29 11.86 2.83 -5.77
CA ASN A 29 11.53 2.67 -4.36
C ASN A 29 11.66 1.21 -3.86
N THR A 30 11.43 0.22 -4.72
CA THR A 30 11.63 -1.19 -4.38
C THR A 30 13.12 -1.49 -4.25
N MET A 31 13.93 -1.04 -5.21
CA MET A 31 15.38 -1.16 -5.17
C MET A 31 15.96 -0.47 -3.92
N LEU A 32 15.53 0.77 -3.62
CA LEU A 32 15.94 1.51 -2.42
C LEU A 32 15.62 0.72 -1.14
N SER A 33 14.38 0.21 -1.04
CA SER A 33 13.96 -0.57 0.13
C SER A 33 14.78 -1.85 0.31
N TYR A 34 15.09 -2.53 -0.79
CA TYR A 34 15.92 -3.73 -0.77
C TYR A 34 17.37 -3.39 -0.41
N GLY A 35 17.91 -2.28 -0.94
CA GLY A 35 19.23 -1.79 -0.57
C GLY A 35 19.38 -1.53 0.93
N TYR A 36 18.42 -0.81 1.53
CA TYR A 36 18.39 -0.60 2.98
C TYR A 36 18.25 -1.90 3.78
N ASP A 37 17.41 -2.81 3.33
CA ASP A 37 17.23 -4.09 4.02
C ASP A 37 18.48 -4.95 3.97
N LEU A 38 19.17 -4.99 2.82
CA LEU A 38 20.46 -5.67 2.67
C LEU A 38 21.55 -5.00 3.50
N GLN A 39 21.63 -3.67 3.53
CA GLN A 39 22.60 -2.96 4.36
C GLN A 39 22.45 -3.33 5.84
N VAL A 40 21.21 -3.36 6.35
CA VAL A 40 20.95 -3.79 7.74
C VAL A 40 21.37 -5.23 7.96
N PHE A 41 21.09 -6.12 7.02
CA PHE A 41 21.48 -7.53 7.12
C PHE A 41 23.00 -7.72 7.14
N LEU A 42 23.70 -7.15 6.16
CA LEU A 42 25.15 -7.27 6.02
C LEU A 42 25.89 -6.65 7.21
N ASN A 43 25.44 -5.50 7.70
CA ASN A 43 26.02 -4.85 8.88
C ASN A 43 25.81 -5.65 10.17
N SER A 44 24.75 -6.47 10.25
CA SER A 44 24.44 -7.24 11.47
C SER A 44 25.21 -8.54 11.56
N ILE A 45 25.60 -9.16 10.43
CA ILE A 45 26.21 -10.49 10.43
C ILE A 45 27.74 -10.42 10.36
N GLN A 46 28.31 -9.43 9.69
CA GLN A 46 29.77 -9.22 9.57
C GLN A 46 30.58 -10.46 9.13
N LYS A 47 29.98 -11.31 8.29
CA LYS A 47 30.62 -12.48 7.69
C LYS A 47 30.67 -12.35 6.17
N PRO A 48 31.63 -12.99 5.48
CA PRO A 48 31.58 -13.13 4.02
C PRO A 48 30.25 -13.74 3.59
N VAL A 49 29.63 -13.20 2.52
CA VAL A 49 28.29 -13.63 2.08
C VAL A 49 28.18 -15.11 1.75
N LEU A 50 29.30 -15.75 1.35
CA LEU A 50 29.37 -17.17 1.01
C LEU A 50 29.42 -18.07 2.26
N GLU A 51 29.80 -17.53 3.40
CA GLU A 51 29.95 -18.29 4.67
C GLU A 51 28.71 -18.15 5.58
N ILE A 52 27.72 -17.36 5.17
CA ILE A 52 26.48 -17.17 5.92
C ILE A 52 25.66 -18.45 5.86
N THR A 53 25.30 -18.94 7.05
CA THR A 53 24.57 -20.19 7.26
C THR A 53 23.10 -19.95 7.59
N PRO A 54 22.24 -20.97 7.53
CA PRO A 54 20.86 -20.84 8.01
C PRO A 54 20.75 -20.43 9.49
N LEU A 55 21.73 -20.78 10.33
CA LEU A 55 21.76 -20.37 11.74
C LEU A 55 22.00 -18.85 11.87
N ASP A 56 22.84 -18.27 11.02
CA ASP A 56 23.06 -16.83 11.00
C ASP A 56 21.77 -16.06 10.60
N ILE A 57 20.99 -16.64 9.70
CA ILE A 57 19.66 -16.08 9.34
C ILE A 57 18.69 -16.13 10.52
N LEU A 58 18.68 -17.23 11.28
CA LEU A 58 17.83 -17.34 12.48
C LEU A 58 18.24 -16.33 13.54
N ALA A 59 19.55 -16.23 13.83
CA ALA A 59 20.10 -15.22 14.75
C ALA A 59 19.75 -13.80 14.32
N PHE A 60 19.82 -13.50 13.01
CA PHE A 60 19.37 -12.21 12.47
C PHE A 60 17.89 -11.97 12.76
N ILE A 61 17.02 -12.95 12.55
CA ILE A 61 15.58 -12.82 12.84
C ILE A 61 15.36 -12.52 14.32
N GLU A 62 16.00 -13.27 15.22
CA GLU A 62 15.91 -13.07 16.67
C GLU A 62 16.36 -11.67 17.08
N SER A 63 17.47 -11.18 16.50
CA SER A 63 17.96 -9.83 16.74
C SER A 63 16.96 -8.75 16.32
N GLN A 64 16.18 -8.99 15.24
CA GLN A 64 15.16 -8.06 14.77
C GLN A 64 13.87 -8.11 15.59
N GLN A 65 13.56 -9.24 16.21
CA GLN A 65 12.40 -9.43 17.09
C GLN A 65 12.66 -8.91 18.51
N SER A 66 13.91 -8.89 18.93
CA SER A 66 14.30 -8.37 20.25
C SER A 66 14.09 -6.85 20.32
N ALA A 67 13.88 -6.33 21.53
CA ALA A 67 13.82 -4.89 21.76
C ALA A 67 15.13 -4.23 21.30
N TYR A 68 15.03 -3.23 20.44
CA TYR A 68 16.20 -2.53 19.91
C TYR A 68 16.24 -1.08 20.40
N ASN A 69 17.47 -0.57 20.53
CA ASN A 69 17.69 0.83 20.85
C ASN A 69 17.48 1.67 19.57
N ARG A 70 16.42 2.48 19.55
CA ARG A 70 16.21 3.45 18.49
C ARG A 70 17.03 4.71 18.82
N GLN A 71 18.07 4.97 18.08
CA GLN A 71 18.71 6.30 18.12
C GLN A 71 17.74 7.29 17.46
N GLY A 72 16.98 7.99 18.31
CA GLY A 72 16.13 9.08 17.86
C GLY A 72 16.97 10.25 17.36
N ARG A 73 16.48 10.98 16.37
CA ARG A 73 17.05 12.25 15.89
C ARG A 73 17.01 13.38 16.94
N THR A 74 16.50 13.12 18.12
CA THR A 74 16.37 14.07 19.21
C THR A 74 17.31 13.68 20.35
N ASN A 75 18.35 14.44 20.53
CA ASN A 75 19.18 14.57 21.75
C ASN A 75 19.85 13.32 22.35
N GLY A 76 20.24 12.34 21.53
CA GLY A 76 21.10 11.25 22.01
C GLY A 76 20.47 10.27 23.03
N LEU A 77 19.20 10.37 23.31
CA LEU A 77 18.47 9.45 24.18
C LEU A 77 18.10 8.16 23.44
N SER A 78 18.68 7.06 23.92
CA SER A 78 18.35 5.70 23.42
C SER A 78 17.01 5.26 23.99
N ILE A 79 15.97 5.17 23.15
CA ILE A 79 14.66 4.68 23.57
C ILE A 79 14.61 3.19 23.24
N LYS A 80 14.46 2.33 24.29
CA LYS A 80 14.14 0.91 24.10
C LYS A 80 12.75 0.78 23.49
N GLY A 81 12.67 0.38 22.23
CA GLY A 81 11.42 0.09 21.55
C GLY A 81 11.13 -1.40 21.48
N PRO A 82 9.89 -1.80 21.23
CA PRO A 82 9.56 -3.18 20.90
C PRO A 82 10.31 -3.59 19.62
N GLY A 83 10.60 -4.87 19.45
CA GLY A 83 11.22 -5.41 18.25
C GLY A 83 10.41 -5.09 16.99
N LEU A 84 10.98 -5.30 15.84
CA LEU A 84 10.34 -5.03 14.56
C LEU A 84 9.12 -5.92 14.32
N SER A 85 8.13 -5.39 13.62
CA SER A 85 6.96 -6.18 13.24
C SER A 85 7.35 -7.34 12.32
N ASN A 86 6.67 -8.47 12.46
CA ASN A 86 6.87 -9.65 11.61
C ASN A 86 6.74 -9.30 10.10
N ARG A 87 5.93 -8.32 9.73
CA ARG A 87 5.82 -7.82 8.34
C ARG A 87 7.11 -7.16 7.86
N THR A 88 7.76 -6.38 8.71
CA THR A 88 9.06 -5.74 8.40
C THR A 88 10.15 -6.78 8.24
N ILE A 89 10.22 -7.74 9.16
CA ILE A 89 11.22 -8.83 9.13
C ILE A 89 11.01 -9.70 7.88
N LYS A 90 9.75 -10.04 7.56
CA LYS A 90 9.42 -10.78 6.33
C LYS A 90 9.87 -10.04 5.06
N ARG A 91 9.72 -8.72 5.01
CA ARG A 91 10.21 -7.91 3.87
C ARG A 91 11.72 -7.95 3.76
N ARG A 92 12.45 -7.83 4.89
CA ARG A 92 13.92 -7.95 4.93
C ARG A 92 14.39 -9.31 4.44
N LEU A 93 13.77 -10.37 4.93
CA LEU A 93 14.08 -11.72 4.45
C LEU A 93 13.79 -11.93 2.97
N ALA A 94 12.77 -11.27 2.42
CA ALA A 94 12.53 -11.31 0.98
C ALA A 94 13.66 -10.63 0.18
N ALA A 95 14.21 -9.51 0.68
CA ALA A 95 15.36 -8.85 0.07
C ALA A 95 16.62 -9.75 0.12
N VAL A 96 16.89 -10.37 1.28
CA VAL A 96 18.00 -11.30 1.46
C VAL A 96 17.85 -12.54 0.57
N SER A 97 16.65 -13.14 0.52
CA SER A 97 16.38 -14.28 -0.37
C SER A 97 16.60 -13.95 -1.83
N GLY A 98 16.12 -12.78 -2.29
CA GLY A 98 16.33 -12.32 -3.66
C GLY A 98 17.82 -12.08 -3.98
N PHE A 99 18.58 -11.58 -3.04
CA PHE A 99 20.02 -11.41 -3.16
C PHE A 99 20.74 -12.75 -3.34
N TYR A 100 20.46 -13.74 -2.51
CA TYR A 100 21.05 -15.06 -2.61
C TYR A 100 20.59 -15.84 -3.85
N GLU A 101 19.36 -15.64 -4.29
CA GLU A 101 18.86 -16.18 -5.56
C GLU A 101 19.64 -15.58 -6.75
N TYR A 102 19.87 -14.26 -6.73
CA TYR A 102 20.72 -13.60 -7.71
C TYR A 102 22.13 -14.18 -7.73
N LEU A 103 22.78 -14.34 -6.57
CA LEU A 103 24.13 -14.89 -6.48
C LEU A 103 24.22 -16.31 -7.03
N SER A 104 23.21 -17.16 -6.76
CA SER A 104 23.19 -18.53 -7.24
C SER A 104 23.02 -18.67 -8.74
N VAL A 105 22.33 -17.70 -9.39
CA VAL A 105 21.99 -17.77 -10.83
C VAL A 105 22.98 -16.96 -11.68
N TYR A 106 23.39 -15.78 -11.24
CA TYR A 106 24.06 -14.81 -12.10
C TYR A 106 25.55 -14.60 -11.80
N ASN A 107 26.04 -15.03 -10.64
CA ASN A 107 27.40 -14.70 -10.23
C ASN A 107 28.38 -15.88 -10.27
N ASN A 108 27.99 -17.01 -10.89
CA ASN A 108 28.80 -18.24 -10.97
C ASN A 108 29.44 -18.68 -9.64
N LEU A 109 28.96 -18.13 -8.52
CA LEU A 109 29.38 -18.53 -7.20
C LEU A 109 28.76 -19.90 -6.93
N GLN A 110 29.58 -20.87 -6.51
CA GLN A 110 29.18 -22.26 -6.21
C GLN A 110 28.25 -22.34 -4.98
N LEU A 111 27.29 -21.43 -4.87
CA LEU A 111 26.25 -21.48 -3.85
C LEU A 111 25.25 -22.59 -4.21
N LYS A 112 25.43 -23.76 -3.61
CA LYS A 112 24.52 -24.90 -3.81
C LYS A 112 23.07 -24.59 -3.38
N THR A 113 22.87 -23.73 -2.39
CA THR A 113 21.54 -23.38 -1.86
C THR A 113 21.56 -22.00 -1.16
N SER A 114 20.42 -21.29 -1.19
CA SER A 114 20.22 -20.06 -0.39
C SER A 114 20.28 -20.38 1.12
N PRO A 115 21.02 -19.59 1.93
CA PRO A 115 21.04 -19.79 3.39
C PRO A 115 19.70 -19.41 4.05
N VAL A 116 18.81 -18.72 3.35
CA VAL A 116 17.49 -18.37 3.89
C VAL A 116 16.62 -19.63 3.95
N PRO A 117 16.29 -20.16 5.16
CA PRO A 117 15.54 -21.38 5.28
C PRO A 117 14.17 -21.24 4.59
N ARG A 118 13.86 -22.19 3.72
CA ARG A 118 12.48 -22.34 3.23
C ARG A 118 11.70 -23.10 4.31
N GLY A 119 10.49 -22.66 4.61
CA GLY A 119 9.72 -23.22 5.72
C GLY A 119 9.67 -24.74 5.73
N LEU A 120 9.98 -25.32 6.89
CA LEU A 120 10.15 -26.75 7.10
C LEU A 120 8.83 -27.53 7.20
N VAL A 121 7.67 -26.84 7.19
CA VAL A 121 6.37 -27.46 7.40
C VAL A 121 5.78 -27.93 6.08
N ARG A 122 5.81 -29.24 5.85
CA ARG A 122 4.99 -29.89 4.81
C ARG A 122 3.53 -29.87 5.27
N ILE A 123 2.64 -29.19 4.55
CA ILE A 123 1.20 -29.27 4.82
C ILE A 123 0.67 -30.52 4.12
N LYS A 124 0.19 -31.47 4.92
CA LYS A 124 -0.56 -32.62 4.42
C LYS A 124 -1.95 -32.12 4.01
N THR A 125 -2.31 -32.25 2.74
CA THR A 125 -3.67 -31.94 2.31
C THR A 125 -4.65 -32.97 2.87
N SER A 126 -5.90 -32.59 3.05
CA SER A 126 -6.99 -33.46 3.56
C SER A 126 -7.20 -34.74 2.73
N TRP A 127 -6.62 -34.82 1.54
CA TRP A 127 -6.68 -35.96 0.61
C TRP A 127 -5.44 -36.85 0.64
N GLY A 128 -4.56 -36.71 1.62
CA GLY A 128 -3.44 -37.63 1.85
C GLY A 128 -2.26 -37.51 0.88
N ASN A 129 -2.34 -36.72 -0.15
CA ASN A 129 -1.27 -36.56 -1.15
C ASN A 129 -0.31 -35.44 -0.80
N TRP A 130 1.00 -35.78 -0.79
CA TRP A 130 2.10 -34.84 -0.68
C TRP A 130 2.33 -34.18 -2.04
N TYR A 131 1.67 -33.06 -2.35
CA TYR A 131 2.00 -32.30 -3.55
C TYR A 131 3.29 -31.53 -3.37
N GLY A 132 4.28 -31.95 -4.13
CA GLY A 132 5.68 -31.61 -4.02
C GLY A 132 6.12 -30.35 -4.71
N ARG A 133 5.76 -29.18 -4.22
CA ARG A 133 6.69 -28.06 -4.16
C ARG A 133 6.98 -27.85 -2.68
N PRO A 134 8.27 -27.67 -2.26
CA PRO A 134 8.54 -27.29 -0.89
C PRO A 134 7.70 -26.05 -0.61
N ALA A 135 6.74 -26.19 0.29
CA ALA A 135 5.82 -25.12 0.64
C ALA A 135 6.67 -23.90 0.96
N THR A 136 6.43 -22.82 0.24
CA THR A 136 6.93 -21.49 0.57
C THR A 136 6.20 -20.98 1.83
N THR A 137 6.23 -21.80 2.88
CA THR A 137 5.72 -21.40 4.19
C THR A 137 6.68 -20.31 4.65
N PRO A 138 6.26 -19.06 4.79
CA PRO A 138 7.17 -18.02 5.22
C PRO A 138 7.71 -18.38 6.58
N LEU A 139 9.03 -18.29 6.75
CA LEU A 139 9.72 -18.56 8.01
C LEU A 139 9.11 -17.76 9.18
N ILE A 140 8.53 -16.62 8.87
CA ILE A 140 7.81 -15.77 9.81
C ILE A 140 6.37 -15.58 9.33
N ARG A 141 5.43 -15.97 10.18
CA ARG A 141 4.01 -15.66 9.96
C ARG A 141 3.72 -14.23 10.41
N ALA A 142 3.29 -13.39 9.49
CA ALA A 142 2.72 -12.08 9.81
C ALA A 142 1.20 -12.23 9.78
N PRO A 143 0.47 -11.92 10.85
CA PRO A 143 -0.97 -11.93 10.82
C PRO A 143 -1.45 -10.91 9.78
N GLU A 144 -2.39 -11.32 8.94
CA GLU A 144 -3.09 -10.41 8.03
C GLU A 144 -4.14 -9.63 8.84
N THR A 145 -3.69 -8.62 9.57
CA THR A 145 -4.61 -7.70 10.23
C THR A 145 -5.13 -6.71 9.19
N LEU A 146 -6.43 -6.73 8.96
CA LEU A 146 -7.09 -5.67 8.21
C LEU A 146 -7.00 -4.37 9.03
N PRO A 147 -6.52 -3.28 8.45
CA PRO A 147 -6.56 -1.99 9.13
C PRO A 147 -8.04 -1.66 9.41
N ARG A 148 -8.34 -1.28 10.64
CA ARG A 148 -9.68 -0.77 10.98
C ARG A 148 -9.94 0.50 10.14
N PRO A 149 -11.10 0.63 9.49
CA PRO A 149 -11.49 1.89 8.85
C PRO A 149 -11.57 3.01 9.90
N LEU A 150 -11.40 4.24 9.47
CA LEU A 150 -11.56 5.41 10.32
C LEU A 150 -13.05 5.62 10.62
N ASP A 151 -13.38 5.94 11.86
CA ASP A 151 -14.74 6.29 12.24
C ASP A 151 -15.07 7.76 11.90
N PRO A 152 -16.35 8.13 11.77
CA PRO A 152 -16.77 9.52 11.56
C PRO A 152 -16.21 10.49 12.60
N GLU A 153 -16.12 10.03 13.85
CA GLU A 153 -15.62 10.79 15.01
C GLU A 153 -14.11 11.08 14.89
N GLU A 154 -13.35 10.23 14.18
CA GLU A 154 -11.93 10.48 13.86
C GLU A 154 -11.79 11.41 12.64
N ILE A 155 -12.68 11.27 11.64
CA ILE A 155 -12.58 11.99 10.36
C ILE A 155 -13.03 13.45 10.49
N SER A 156 -14.15 13.70 11.18
CA SER A 156 -14.77 15.03 11.22
C SER A 156 -13.87 16.11 11.85
N PRO A 157 -13.23 15.89 13.02
CA PRO A 157 -12.30 16.85 13.56
C PRO A 157 -11.09 17.10 12.66
N PHE A 158 -10.60 16.06 12.00
CA PHE A 158 -9.47 16.15 11.09
C PHE A 158 -9.79 17.02 9.87
N ILE A 159 -10.91 16.79 9.18
CA ILE A 159 -11.34 17.59 8.04
C ILE A 159 -11.60 19.04 8.47
N ASN A 160 -12.26 19.25 9.63
CA ASN A 160 -12.59 20.57 10.16
C ASN A 160 -11.34 21.36 10.60
N SER A 161 -10.24 20.69 10.91
CA SER A 161 -8.98 21.36 11.22
C SER A 161 -8.37 22.08 10.02
N MET A 162 -8.77 21.70 8.79
CA MET A 162 -8.24 22.24 7.53
C MET A 162 -9.01 23.49 7.12
N ARG A 163 -8.27 24.57 6.87
CA ARG A 163 -8.85 25.83 6.34
C ARG A 163 -8.68 25.98 4.84
N SER A 164 -7.66 25.33 4.27
CA SER A 164 -7.33 25.40 2.86
C SER A 164 -8.17 24.41 2.05
N HIS A 165 -8.79 24.90 0.96
CA HIS A 165 -9.47 24.07 -0.01
C HIS A 165 -8.52 23.05 -0.67
N ARG A 166 -7.24 23.44 -0.88
CA ARG A 166 -6.21 22.54 -1.39
C ARG A 166 -6.06 21.30 -0.50
N ASP A 167 -5.87 21.51 0.80
CA ASP A 167 -5.58 20.43 1.74
C ASP A 167 -6.80 19.52 1.92
N LYS A 168 -8.00 20.13 1.98
CA LYS A 168 -9.27 19.39 1.97
C LYS A 168 -9.44 18.56 0.71
N ALA A 169 -9.26 19.16 -0.48
CA ALA A 169 -9.41 18.45 -1.75
C ALA A 169 -8.47 17.24 -1.84
N MET A 170 -7.20 17.38 -1.45
CA MET A 170 -6.25 16.26 -1.44
C MET A 170 -6.70 15.13 -0.51
N VAL A 171 -7.19 15.47 0.69
CA VAL A 171 -7.65 14.50 1.68
C VAL A 171 -8.94 13.83 1.24
N LEU A 172 -9.91 14.57 0.72
CA LEU A 172 -11.17 14.03 0.23
C LEU A 172 -10.95 13.08 -0.96
N LEU A 173 -10.10 13.42 -1.92
CA LEU A 173 -9.75 12.50 -3.01
C LEU A 173 -9.15 11.17 -2.51
N MET A 174 -8.47 11.16 -1.38
CA MET A 174 -8.01 9.92 -0.74
C MET A 174 -9.13 9.20 0.02
N LEU A 175 -10.01 9.95 0.68
CA LEU A 175 -11.06 9.43 1.57
C LEU A 175 -12.32 8.98 0.84
N LEU A 176 -12.75 9.71 -0.20
CA LEU A 176 -14.00 9.46 -0.92
C LEU A 176 -13.77 8.78 -2.27
N ALA A 177 -12.77 9.24 -3.05
CA ALA A 177 -12.43 8.63 -4.33
C ALA A 177 -11.39 7.50 -4.22
N GLY A 178 -10.72 7.37 -3.08
CA GLY A 178 -9.78 6.30 -2.80
C GLY A 178 -8.45 6.40 -3.56
N LEU A 179 -8.00 7.59 -3.94
CA LEU A 179 -6.70 7.76 -4.59
C LEU A 179 -5.54 7.50 -3.63
N ARG A 180 -4.40 7.03 -4.19
CA ARG A 180 -3.15 6.98 -3.43
C ARG A 180 -2.54 8.38 -3.35
N LYS A 181 -1.78 8.68 -2.30
CA LYS A 181 -1.11 10.01 -2.16
C LYS A 181 -0.27 10.39 -3.39
N SER A 182 0.41 9.42 -3.99
CA SER A 182 1.19 9.68 -5.20
C SER A 182 0.32 9.90 -6.45
N GLU A 183 -0.87 9.34 -6.50
CA GLU A 183 -1.83 9.55 -7.59
C GLU A 183 -2.46 10.94 -7.48
N VAL A 184 -2.82 11.37 -6.26
CA VAL A 184 -3.30 12.74 -5.99
C VAL A 184 -2.26 13.78 -6.46
N LEU A 185 -1.00 13.61 -6.08
CA LEU A 185 0.07 14.57 -6.41
C LEU A 185 0.46 14.55 -7.90
N LYS A 186 0.20 13.46 -8.60
CA LYS A 186 0.47 13.33 -10.05
C LYS A 186 -0.70 13.75 -10.93
N LEU A 187 -1.85 14.09 -10.35
CA LEU A 187 -3.03 14.50 -11.08
C LEU A 187 -2.75 15.77 -11.90
N ALA A 188 -3.02 15.73 -13.19
CA ALA A 188 -2.91 16.86 -14.10
C ALA A 188 -4.28 17.50 -14.33
N LEU A 189 -4.32 18.75 -14.79
CA LEU A 189 -5.56 19.48 -15.07
C LEU A 189 -6.42 18.75 -16.10
N GLU A 190 -5.80 18.22 -17.14
CA GLU A 190 -6.44 17.45 -18.21
C GLU A 190 -6.97 16.08 -17.79
N ASP A 191 -6.61 15.61 -16.58
CA ASP A 191 -7.09 14.34 -16.05
C ASP A 191 -8.47 14.45 -15.40
N ILE A 192 -9.02 15.66 -15.25
CA ILE A 192 -10.28 15.92 -14.57
C ILE A 192 -11.39 16.13 -15.60
N ASP A 193 -12.39 15.27 -15.59
CA ASP A 193 -13.63 15.48 -16.30
C ASP A 193 -14.71 15.94 -15.31
N PHE A 194 -14.98 17.27 -15.33
CA PHE A 194 -15.96 17.89 -14.46
C PHE A 194 -17.40 17.48 -14.82
N GLY A 195 -17.67 17.24 -16.11
CA GLY A 195 -19.00 16.87 -16.59
C GLY A 195 -19.36 15.45 -16.25
N GLN A 196 -18.43 14.53 -16.43
CA GLN A 196 -18.62 13.11 -16.12
C GLN A 196 -18.30 12.77 -14.65
N ARG A 197 -17.79 13.72 -13.87
CA ARG A 197 -17.34 13.52 -12.48
C ARG A 197 -16.35 12.37 -12.35
N THR A 198 -15.34 12.38 -13.20
CA THR A 198 -14.31 11.34 -13.23
C THR A 198 -12.92 11.93 -13.25
N LEU A 199 -11.96 11.13 -12.78
CA LEU A 199 -10.54 11.41 -12.85
C LEU A 199 -9.83 10.31 -13.61
N ILE A 200 -8.83 10.67 -14.41
CA ILE A 200 -7.95 9.72 -15.07
C ILE A 200 -6.68 9.57 -14.25
N VAL A 201 -6.46 8.39 -13.67
CA VAL A 201 -5.20 8.04 -13.03
C VAL A 201 -4.29 7.38 -14.05
N ARG A 202 -3.28 8.12 -14.56
CA ARG A 202 -2.42 7.68 -15.67
C ARG A 202 -1.41 6.62 -15.26
N GLU A 203 -0.85 6.72 -14.05
CA GLU A 203 0.17 5.82 -13.53
C GLU A 203 -0.24 5.22 -12.19
N GLY A 204 -1.01 4.14 -12.21
CA GLY A 204 -1.26 3.32 -11.03
C GLY A 204 -0.04 2.45 -10.64
N LYS A 205 -0.11 1.76 -9.50
CA LYS A 205 0.86 0.71 -9.14
C LYS A 205 0.77 -0.41 -10.19
N GLY A 206 1.71 -0.43 -11.16
CA GLY A 206 1.69 -1.36 -12.30
C GLY A 206 1.60 -0.69 -13.68
N GLY A 207 1.53 0.67 -13.77
CA GLY A 207 1.55 1.39 -15.06
C GLY A 207 0.19 1.45 -15.80
N HIS A 208 -0.90 0.97 -15.18
CA HIS A 208 -2.21 0.96 -15.83
C HIS A 208 -2.98 2.25 -15.60
N ARG A 209 -3.48 2.80 -16.70
CA ARG A 209 -4.46 3.90 -16.68
C ARG A 209 -5.80 3.37 -16.19
N ARG A 210 -6.49 4.14 -15.35
CA ARG A 210 -7.87 3.86 -14.94
C ARG A 210 -8.67 5.13 -14.78
N VAL A 211 -9.97 5.00 -14.92
CA VAL A 211 -10.95 6.03 -14.60
C VAL A 211 -11.42 5.82 -13.16
N VAL A 212 -11.51 6.89 -12.39
CA VAL A 212 -11.97 6.91 -11.00
C VAL A 212 -13.17 7.83 -10.92
N ALA A 213 -14.29 7.33 -10.42
CA ALA A 213 -15.45 8.15 -10.13
C ALA A 213 -15.19 9.03 -8.89
N ILE A 214 -15.69 10.26 -8.90
CA ILE A 214 -15.60 11.20 -7.78
C ILE A 214 -16.99 11.70 -7.37
N SER A 215 -17.12 12.02 -6.10
CA SER A 215 -18.37 12.56 -5.54
C SER A 215 -18.51 14.06 -5.81
N ASP A 216 -19.73 14.58 -5.63
CA ASP A 216 -19.96 16.04 -5.70
C ASP A 216 -19.14 16.80 -4.66
N THR A 217 -18.93 16.21 -3.47
CA THR A 217 -18.11 16.79 -2.41
C THR A 217 -16.64 16.93 -2.83
N ASP A 218 -16.07 15.89 -3.45
CA ASP A 218 -14.70 15.95 -4.00
C ASP A 218 -14.59 17.06 -5.05
N LEU A 219 -15.58 17.11 -5.93
CA LEU A 219 -15.62 18.05 -7.05
C LEU A 219 -15.72 19.50 -6.57
N GLN A 220 -16.60 19.79 -5.61
CA GLN A 220 -16.80 21.14 -5.06
C GLN A 220 -15.54 21.69 -4.38
N GLU A 221 -14.85 20.88 -3.56
CA GLU A 221 -13.60 21.31 -2.93
C GLU A 221 -12.47 21.49 -3.95
N LEU A 222 -12.42 20.62 -4.96
CA LEU A 222 -11.45 20.76 -6.05
C LEU A 222 -11.66 22.03 -6.86
N ILE A 223 -12.89 22.35 -7.24
CA ILE A 223 -13.27 23.60 -7.94
C ILE A 223 -12.94 24.81 -7.04
N SER A 224 -13.28 24.73 -5.76
CA SER A 224 -12.99 25.82 -4.80
C SER A 224 -11.48 26.09 -4.70
N TYR A 225 -10.67 25.03 -4.63
CA TYR A 225 -9.23 25.17 -4.66
C TYR A 225 -8.75 25.81 -5.96
N MET A 226 -9.20 25.33 -7.10
CA MET A 226 -8.75 25.80 -8.40
C MET A 226 -9.08 27.27 -8.63
N ASN A 227 -10.27 27.71 -8.22
CA ASN A 227 -10.73 29.08 -8.45
C ASN A 227 -10.21 30.08 -7.41
N LYS A 228 -10.03 29.67 -6.15
CA LYS A 228 -9.75 30.59 -5.04
C LYS A 228 -8.29 30.56 -4.56
N GLU A 229 -7.63 29.44 -4.64
CA GLU A 229 -6.35 29.24 -3.96
C GLU A 229 -5.20 28.80 -4.88
N ARG A 230 -5.50 28.15 -6.02
CA ARG A 230 -4.45 27.63 -6.89
C ARG A 230 -3.63 28.79 -7.48
N PRO A 231 -2.30 28.84 -7.21
CA PRO A 231 -1.47 29.91 -7.75
C PRO A 231 -1.32 29.78 -9.28
N ALA A 232 -1.16 30.92 -9.96
CA ALA A 232 -0.77 30.92 -11.36
C ALA A 232 0.55 30.15 -11.54
N SER A 233 0.59 29.25 -12.49
CA SER A 233 1.75 28.39 -12.75
C SER A 233 1.74 27.87 -14.17
N LYS A 234 2.94 27.60 -14.71
CA LYS A 234 3.12 26.87 -15.99
C LYS A 234 2.97 25.35 -15.83
N SER A 235 2.85 24.85 -14.59
CA SER A 235 2.68 23.44 -14.33
C SER A 235 1.26 22.97 -14.64
N ASP A 236 1.16 21.83 -15.31
CA ASP A 236 -0.08 21.11 -15.56
C ASP A 236 -0.63 20.40 -14.30
N ARG A 237 0.18 20.29 -13.23
CA ARG A 237 -0.23 19.62 -12.00
C ARG A 237 -1.35 20.38 -11.30
N VAL A 238 -2.32 19.61 -10.80
CA VAL A 238 -3.44 20.18 -10.06
C VAL A 238 -2.95 20.83 -8.78
N PHE A 239 -2.23 20.06 -7.93
CA PHE A 239 -1.84 20.49 -6.60
C PHE A 239 -0.45 21.12 -6.57
N LEU A 240 -0.43 22.41 -6.19
CA LEU A 240 0.78 23.24 -6.18
C LEU A 240 1.10 23.73 -4.77
N VAL A 241 2.35 24.10 -4.57
CA VAL A 241 2.80 24.82 -3.37
C VAL A 241 2.21 26.23 -3.40
N MET A 242 1.49 26.64 -2.34
CA MET A 242 0.75 27.91 -2.30
C MET A 242 1.58 29.08 -1.79
N LYS A 243 2.61 28.85 -0.98
CA LYS A 243 3.39 29.88 -0.29
C LYS A 243 4.88 29.61 -0.32
N GLY A 244 5.68 30.65 -0.07
CA GLY A 244 7.13 30.55 0.06
C GLY A 244 7.88 30.49 -1.27
N ARG A 245 9.17 30.18 -1.22
CA ARG A 245 10.11 30.16 -2.35
C ARG A 245 9.66 29.25 -3.50
N ASN A 246 8.97 28.15 -3.17
CA ASN A 246 8.54 27.14 -4.13
C ASN A 246 7.07 27.36 -4.60
N LYS A 247 6.48 28.53 -4.36
CA LYS A 247 5.11 28.84 -4.79
C LYS A 247 4.91 28.56 -6.29
N GLY A 248 3.86 27.84 -6.63
CA GLY A 248 3.53 27.48 -8.02
C GLY A 248 4.24 26.23 -8.53
N LEU A 249 5.18 25.65 -7.79
CA LEU A 249 5.77 24.36 -8.14
C LEU A 249 4.85 23.20 -7.70
N PRO A 250 4.94 22.04 -8.35
CA PRO A 250 4.21 20.83 -7.95
C PRO A 250 4.51 20.44 -6.51
N MET A 251 3.49 19.99 -5.78
CA MET A 251 3.66 19.48 -4.43
C MET A 251 4.43 18.16 -4.40
N THR A 252 5.27 17.99 -3.38
CA THR A 252 6.03 16.77 -3.13
C THR A 252 5.29 15.85 -2.15
N VAL A 253 5.68 14.57 -2.16
CA VAL A 253 5.16 13.58 -1.19
C VAL A 253 5.45 14.01 0.26
N GLY A 254 6.66 14.50 0.53
CA GLY A 254 7.04 15.00 1.85
C GLY A 254 6.20 16.19 2.31
N ALA A 255 5.89 17.13 1.40
CA ALA A 255 5.03 18.27 1.71
C ALA A 255 3.60 17.82 2.10
N LEU A 256 3.04 16.83 1.39
CA LEU A 256 1.73 16.26 1.75
C LEU A 256 1.79 15.52 3.09
N ASP A 257 2.83 14.73 3.35
CA ASP A 257 3.00 14.03 4.62
C ASP A 257 3.08 15.04 5.79
N THR A 258 3.79 16.17 5.62
CA THR A 258 3.86 17.25 6.63
C THR A 258 2.47 17.89 6.89
N ILE A 259 1.67 18.11 5.83
CA ILE A 259 0.31 18.64 5.97
C ILE A 259 -0.58 17.67 6.78
N ILE A 260 -0.53 16.39 6.43
CA ILE A 260 -1.31 15.36 7.15
C ILE A 260 -0.87 15.28 8.62
N GLU A 261 0.43 15.30 8.89
CA GLU A 261 0.98 15.30 10.25
C GLU A 261 0.49 16.51 11.06
N TYR A 262 0.63 17.71 10.52
CA TYR A 262 0.17 18.94 11.16
C TYR A 262 -1.31 18.89 11.53
N HIS A 263 -2.18 18.49 10.60
CA HIS A 263 -3.62 18.44 10.84
C HIS A 263 -4.01 17.30 11.78
N ARG A 264 -3.30 16.18 11.75
CA ARG A 264 -3.47 15.05 12.65
C ARG A 264 -3.18 15.44 14.10
N GLU A 265 -2.08 16.15 14.33
CA GLU A 265 -1.72 16.66 15.66
C GLU A 265 -2.74 17.70 16.14
N LYS A 266 -3.07 18.69 15.28
CA LYS A 266 -4.03 19.76 15.59
C LYS A 266 -5.42 19.24 15.95
N ALA A 267 -5.88 18.18 15.29
CA ALA A 267 -7.18 17.57 15.55
C ALA A 267 -7.15 16.46 16.61
N ASN A 268 -5.97 16.15 17.16
CA ASN A 268 -5.76 15.02 18.09
C ASN A 268 -6.30 13.68 17.52
N THR A 269 -5.98 13.39 16.26
CA THR A 269 -6.42 12.19 15.53
C THR A 269 -5.22 11.33 15.08
N PRO A 270 -4.47 10.70 16.00
CA PRO A 270 -3.20 10.05 15.71
C PRO A 270 -3.31 8.87 14.73
N GLY A 271 -4.51 8.32 14.58
CA GLY A 271 -4.78 7.19 13.69
C GLY A 271 -4.82 7.55 12.21
N ILE A 272 -4.92 8.82 11.84
CA ILE A 272 -5.09 9.22 10.44
C ILE A 272 -3.77 9.15 9.67
N GLN A 273 -3.81 8.43 8.56
CA GLN A 273 -2.71 8.28 7.59
C GLN A 273 -3.29 8.20 6.18
N CYS A 274 -2.57 8.66 5.16
CA CYS A 274 -3.03 8.64 3.77
C CYS A 274 -3.54 7.26 3.32
N HIS A 275 -2.83 6.20 3.72
CA HIS A 275 -3.24 4.84 3.36
C HIS A 275 -4.52 4.40 4.09
N ARG A 276 -4.71 4.85 5.33
CA ARG A 276 -5.89 4.55 6.13
C ARG A 276 -7.14 5.29 5.61
N LEU A 277 -6.99 6.54 5.11
CA LEU A 277 -8.05 7.27 4.41
C LEU A 277 -8.57 6.47 3.20
N ARG A 278 -7.65 6.05 2.33
CA ARG A 278 -7.99 5.22 1.16
C ARG A 278 -8.62 3.86 1.56
N HIS A 279 -8.10 3.20 2.60
CA HIS A 279 -8.68 1.95 3.09
C HIS A 279 -10.12 2.17 3.57
N THR A 280 -10.36 3.25 4.31
CA THR A 280 -11.70 3.64 4.78
C THR A 280 -12.66 3.86 3.61
N CYS A 281 -12.20 4.52 2.55
CA CYS A 281 -12.99 4.67 1.31
C CYS A 281 -13.52 3.32 0.82
N PHE A 282 -12.64 2.37 0.53
CA PHE A 282 -13.06 1.09 -0.05
C PHE A 282 -13.86 0.23 0.92
N THR A 283 -13.56 0.29 2.21
CA THR A 283 -14.39 -0.38 3.23
C THR A 283 -15.81 0.16 3.21
N ARG A 284 -15.99 1.49 3.20
CA ARG A 284 -17.33 2.10 3.20
C ARG A 284 -18.07 1.91 1.88
N LEU A 285 -17.38 2.01 0.73
CA LEU A 285 -17.99 1.72 -0.57
C LEU A 285 -18.49 0.28 -0.63
N ARG A 286 -17.73 -0.67 -0.08
CA ARG A 286 -18.15 -2.07 0.00
C ARG A 286 -19.32 -2.25 0.96
N GLN A 287 -19.31 -1.62 2.13
CA GLN A 287 -20.41 -1.61 3.09
C GLN A 287 -21.68 -0.94 2.53
N GLY A 288 -21.52 0.00 1.61
CA GLY A 288 -22.62 0.63 0.87
C GLY A 288 -23.12 -0.17 -0.34
N GLY A 289 -22.66 -1.43 -0.53
CA GLY A 289 -23.16 -2.32 -1.56
C GLY A 289 -22.42 -2.25 -2.90
N MET A 290 -21.27 -1.56 -2.99
CA MET A 290 -20.49 -1.57 -4.24
C MET A 290 -19.96 -2.96 -4.56
N SER A 291 -20.15 -3.45 -5.79
CA SER A 291 -19.65 -4.76 -6.20
C SER A 291 -18.13 -4.86 -6.12
N LEU A 292 -17.60 -6.08 -5.97
CA LEU A 292 -16.14 -6.27 -5.87
C LEU A 292 -15.42 -5.87 -7.16
N GLU A 293 -16.03 -6.09 -8.29
CA GLU A 293 -15.51 -5.74 -9.61
C GLU A 293 -15.44 -4.21 -9.77
N ALA A 294 -16.50 -3.49 -9.40
CA ALA A 294 -16.52 -2.03 -9.40
C ALA A 294 -15.50 -1.47 -8.41
N LEU A 295 -15.38 -2.06 -7.22
CA LEU A 295 -14.40 -1.69 -6.21
C LEU A 295 -12.96 -1.92 -6.72
N GLN A 296 -12.72 -3.04 -7.42
CA GLN A 296 -11.42 -3.35 -8.03
C GLN A 296 -11.07 -2.34 -9.12
N ALA A 297 -12.03 -1.99 -9.97
CA ALA A 297 -11.85 -0.97 -11.02
C ALA A 297 -11.52 0.40 -10.42
N GLN A 298 -12.31 0.85 -9.43
CA GLN A 298 -12.08 2.10 -8.71
C GLN A 298 -10.72 2.12 -8.03
N ALA A 299 -10.34 1.04 -7.36
CA ALA A 299 -9.07 0.92 -6.65
C ALA A 299 -7.86 0.77 -7.57
N GLY A 300 -8.04 0.25 -8.77
CA GLY A 300 -6.96 -0.13 -9.68
C GLY A 300 -6.09 -1.25 -9.11
N HIS A 301 -6.73 -2.28 -8.55
CA HIS A 301 -6.02 -3.47 -8.09
C HIS A 301 -5.84 -4.44 -9.24
N ARG A 302 -4.57 -4.76 -9.58
CA ARG A 302 -4.25 -5.71 -10.65
C ARG A 302 -4.75 -7.14 -10.34
N SER A 303 -4.80 -7.50 -9.07
CA SER A 303 -5.28 -8.80 -8.60
C SER A 303 -6.51 -8.62 -7.73
N ILE A 304 -7.54 -9.41 -8.00
CA ILE A 304 -8.75 -9.49 -7.18
C ILE A 304 -8.43 -9.94 -5.74
N THR A 305 -7.33 -10.68 -5.56
CA THR A 305 -6.85 -11.09 -4.23
C THR A 305 -6.62 -9.88 -3.32
N THR A 306 -6.16 -8.74 -3.87
CA THR A 306 -6.00 -7.50 -3.09
C THR A 306 -7.34 -6.88 -2.70
N THR A 307 -8.40 -7.10 -3.49
CA THR A 307 -9.75 -6.60 -3.22
C THR A 307 -10.52 -7.57 -2.31
N ARG A 308 -10.14 -8.85 -2.30
CA ARG A 308 -10.73 -9.89 -1.43
C ARG A 308 -10.64 -9.57 0.06
N ILE A 309 -9.70 -8.73 0.48
CA ILE A 309 -9.62 -8.26 1.88
C ILE A 309 -10.92 -7.55 2.33
N TYR A 310 -11.70 -7.03 1.41
CA TYR A 310 -12.99 -6.38 1.69
C TYR A 310 -14.19 -7.34 1.64
N LEU A 311 -14.01 -8.62 1.26
CA LEU A 311 -15.07 -9.63 1.25
C LEU A 311 -15.61 -9.96 2.63
N HIS A 312 -14.71 -9.99 3.62
CA HIS A 312 -15.05 -10.41 4.99
C HIS A 312 -15.85 -9.37 5.77
N LEU A 313 -16.08 -8.19 5.19
CA LEU A 313 -16.69 -7.06 5.89
C LEU A 313 -18.23 -7.03 5.83
N CYS A 314 -18.86 -7.92 5.05
CA CYS A 314 -20.31 -7.86 4.80
C CYS A 314 -21.02 -9.21 4.82
N PRO A 315 -21.16 -9.89 5.99
CA PRO A 315 -22.07 -11.05 6.11
C PRO A 315 -23.52 -10.71 5.78
N ARG A 316 -23.96 -9.46 6.05
CA ARG A 316 -25.32 -8.99 5.75
C ARG A 316 -25.61 -8.91 4.25
N GLU A 317 -24.63 -8.55 3.42
CA GLU A 317 -24.82 -8.47 1.98
C GLU A 317 -25.02 -9.85 1.33
N LEU A 318 -24.31 -10.87 1.81
CA LEU A 318 -24.53 -12.25 1.34
C LEU A 318 -25.99 -12.66 1.58
N GLN A 319 -26.54 -12.33 2.74
CA GLN A 319 -27.92 -12.64 3.06
C GLN A 319 -28.91 -11.82 2.20
N GLN A 320 -28.64 -10.52 2.01
CA GLN A 320 -29.49 -9.66 1.17
C GLN A 320 -29.45 -10.07 -0.30
N GLU A 321 -28.25 -10.36 -0.81
CA GLU A 321 -28.11 -10.82 -2.20
C GLU A 321 -28.73 -12.19 -2.42
N TYR A 322 -28.57 -13.11 -1.46
CA TYR A 322 -29.26 -14.40 -1.49
C TYR A 322 -30.76 -14.22 -1.48
N LEU A 323 -31.32 -13.38 -0.60
CA LEU A 323 -32.76 -13.12 -0.53
C LEU A 323 -33.27 -12.52 -1.85
N ARG A 324 -32.58 -11.51 -2.39
CA ARG A 324 -32.93 -10.88 -3.67
C ARG A 324 -32.98 -11.90 -4.83
N VAL A 325 -31.95 -12.74 -4.93
CA VAL A 325 -31.85 -13.75 -6.00
C VAL A 325 -32.84 -14.86 -5.77
N SER A 326 -32.97 -15.34 -4.54
CA SER A 326 -33.94 -16.41 -4.23
C SER A 326 -35.40 -15.97 -4.45
N GLU A 327 -35.75 -14.74 -4.08
CA GLU A 327 -37.07 -14.18 -4.36
C GLU A 327 -37.34 -14.07 -5.85
N SER A 328 -36.35 -13.67 -6.66
CA SER A 328 -36.51 -13.61 -8.13
C SER A 328 -36.62 -14.99 -8.77
N LEU A 329 -35.93 -16.00 -8.24
CA LEU A 329 -35.97 -17.39 -8.74
C LEU A 329 -37.27 -18.13 -8.36
N PHE A 330 -37.84 -17.84 -7.19
CA PHE A 330 -39.03 -18.52 -6.67
C PHE A 330 -40.35 -17.74 -6.86
N SER A 331 -40.29 -16.52 -7.36
CA SER A 331 -41.46 -15.72 -7.73
C SER A 331 -42.40 -16.42 -8.70
N PRO A 332 -41.93 -17.15 -9.75
CA PRO A 332 -42.78 -17.89 -10.64
C PRO A 332 -43.51 -19.09 -10.00
N LEU A 333 -42.98 -19.61 -8.89
CA LEU A 333 -43.57 -20.79 -8.21
C LEU A 333 -44.76 -20.44 -7.30
N LYS A 334 -44.94 -19.16 -6.95
CA LYS A 334 -46.07 -18.68 -6.13
C LYS A 334 -47.36 -18.40 -6.91
N THR A 335 -47.30 -18.39 -8.25
CA THR A 335 -48.48 -18.12 -9.10
C THR A 335 -49.23 -19.36 -9.56
N GLY A 336 -48.88 -20.56 -9.02
CA GLY A 336 -49.56 -21.84 -9.32
C GLY A 336 -50.63 -22.28 -8.32
N GLY A 337 -51.19 -21.37 -7.55
CA GLY A 337 -52.32 -21.67 -6.65
C GLY A 337 -53.64 -21.70 -7.43
N ARG A 338 -54.16 -22.88 -7.65
CA ARG A 338 -55.45 -23.17 -8.26
C ARG A 338 -56.56 -22.29 -7.69
N SER A 339 -57.25 -21.60 -8.59
CA SER A 339 -58.64 -21.23 -8.34
C SER A 339 -59.49 -22.50 -8.29
N ALA A 340 -59.90 -22.89 -7.12
CA ALA A 340 -61.04 -23.81 -6.95
C ALA A 340 -62.26 -22.92 -6.84
N ASN A 341 -62.94 -22.75 -7.98
CA ASN A 341 -64.36 -22.52 -8.02
C ASN A 341 -64.95 -23.81 -8.53
N ASP A 342 -65.71 -24.46 -7.65
CA ASP A 342 -67.08 -24.91 -7.81
C ASP A 342 -67.58 -25.40 -6.47
#